data_d8af130abfac3f470a974a8b82643de0
#
_entry.id   d8af130abfac3f470a974a8b82643de0
#
_cell.length_a   1.000
_cell.length_b   1.000
_cell.length_c   1.000
_cell.angle_alpha   90.00
_cell.angle_beta   90.00
_cell.angle_gamma   90.00
#
_symmetry.space_group_name_H-M   'P 1'
#
loop_
_entity.id
_entity.type
_entity.pdbx_description
1 polymer ?
#
loop_
_entity_poly.entity_id
_entity_poly.type
_entity_poly.pdbx_seq_one_letter_code
_entity_poly.pdbx_strand_id
1 'polypeptide(L)'
;GGIFYIADFHPALWMMDENFEKVKYSYFNTEVITEEISGTYSDRSAPIKSIEHGWNHPFSEIINALLKKNLQIQLFNEFSYSPYNCFNNLEQGADGMWRIKGLDEKMPVMYSIKAVKQL
;
A
#
# COMPACT_ATOMS: atom_id res chain seq x y z
N GLY A 1 -1.71 -1.71 -27.36
CA GLY A 1 -0.31 -1.91 -27.06
C GLY A 1 0.29 -1.04 -25.95
N GLY A 2 -0.49 -0.15 -25.32
CA GLY A 2 0.02 0.67 -24.21
C GLY A 2 0.38 -0.17 -22.99
N ILE A 3 1.40 0.28 -22.26
CA ILE A 3 1.88 -0.37 -21.03
C ILE A 3 1.30 0.38 -19.83
N PHE A 4 0.71 -0.35 -18.91
CA PHE A 4 0.35 0.12 -17.58
C PHE A 4 1.34 -0.45 -16.57
N TYR A 5 1.89 0.40 -15.72
CA TYR A 5 2.73 -0.01 -14.60
C TYR A 5 2.33 0.73 -13.34
N ILE A 6 2.17 0.02 -12.25
CA ILE A 6 1.92 0.58 -10.93
C ILE A 6 2.85 -0.05 -9.90
N ALA A 7 3.38 0.77 -9.00
CA ALA A 7 4.01 0.35 -7.76
C ALA A 7 3.39 1.17 -6.64
N ASP A 8 2.86 0.51 -5.64
CA ASP A 8 2.13 1.16 -4.55
C ASP A 8 2.21 0.32 -3.27
N PHE A 9 1.72 0.88 -2.18
CA PHE A 9 1.62 0.15 -0.93
C PHE A 9 0.60 -0.98 -1.01
N HIS A 10 0.94 -2.09 -0.38
CA HIS A 10 0.15 -3.30 -0.43
C HIS A 10 -1.21 -3.12 0.28
N PRO A 11 -2.31 -3.61 -0.29
CA PRO A 11 -3.63 -3.52 0.34
C PRO A 11 -3.71 -4.08 1.75
N ALA A 12 -2.88 -5.07 2.09
CA ALA A 12 -2.82 -5.64 3.43
C ALA A 12 -2.37 -4.62 4.50
N LEU A 13 -1.61 -3.60 4.13
CA LEU A 13 -1.22 -2.54 5.09
C LEU A 13 -2.44 -1.77 5.60
N TRP A 14 -3.41 -1.54 4.74
CA TRP A 14 -4.56 -0.70 5.04
C TRP A 14 -5.59 -1.36 5.94
N MET A 15 -5.42 -2.64 6.25
CA MET A 15 -6.22 -3.30 7.28
C MET A 15 -5.63 -3.15 8.68
N MET A 16 -4.38 -2.69 8.82
CA MET A 16 -3.68 -2.57 10.09
C MET A 16 -3.92 -1.22 10.76
N ASP A 17 -3.66 -1.15 12.05
CA ASP A 17 -3.57 0.10 12.77
C ASP A 17 -2.30 0.89 12.38
N GLU A 18 -2.15 2.10 12.92
CA GLU A 18 -1.07 3.02 12.59
C GLU A 18 0.33 2.51 12.95
N ASN A 19 0.43 1.55 13.86
CA ASN A 19 1.69 0.95 14.30
C ASN A 19 1.91 -0.47 13.78
N PHE A 20 0.99 -0.98 12.95
CA PHE A 20 1.02 -2.33 12.39
C PHE A 20 1.05 -3.44 13.47
N GLU A 21 0.36 -3.19 14.58
CA GLU A 21 0.31 -4.14 15.70
C GLU A 21 -0.92 -5.04 15.65
N LYS A 22 -2.04 -4.54 15.09
CA LYS A 22 -3.30 -5.29 15.03
C LYS A 22 -4.13 -4.92 13.81
N VAL A 23 -5.02 -5.81 13.43
CA VAL A 23 -6.02 -5.55 12.38
C VAL A 23 -7.09 -4.60 12.93
N LYS A 24 -7.29 -3.47 12.24
CA LYS A 24 -8.26 -2.43 12.58
C LYS A 24 -9.41 -2.35 11.57
N TYR A 25 -9.12 -2.56 10.28
CA TYR A 25 -10.08 -2.47 9.20
C TYR A 25 -10.22 -3.78 8.44
N SER A 26 -11.37 -4.00 7.80
CA SER A 26 -11.55 -5.13 6.91
C SER A 26 -10.70 -4.97 5.65
N TYR A 27 -10.03 -6.03 5.22
CA TYR A 27 -9.39 -6.10 3.92
C TYR A 27 -10.39 -5.90 2.77
N PHE A 28 -11.64 -6.31 2.98
CA PHE A 28 -12.73 -6.22 2.00
C PHE A 28 -13.63 -5.01 2.23
N ASN A 29 -13.13 -4.03 2.97
CA ASN A 29 -13.89 -2.83 3.30
C ASN A 29 -14.19 -2.01 2.04
N THR A 30 -15.47 -1.72 1.83
CA THR A 30 -15.97 -0.86 0.75
C THR A 30 -16.44 0.51 1.27
N GLU A 31 -16.40 0.73 2.57
CA GLU A 31 -16.82 1.97 3.21
C GLU A 31 -15.68 2.99 3.24
N VAL A 32 -16.05 4.27 3.31
CA VAL A 32 -15.06 5.33 3.49
C VAL A 32 -14.43 5.23 4.88
N ILE A 33 -13.11 5.31 4.93
CA ILE A 33 -12.34 5.43 6.17
C ILE A 33 -11.98 6.90 6.34
N THR A 34 -12.38 7.47 7.48
CA THR A 34 -12.11 8.89 7.79
C THR A 34 -11.18 8.95 8.99
N GLU A 35 -10.04 9.59 8.82
CA GLU A 35 -9.02 9.71 9.86
C GLU A 35 -8.55 11.16 9.99
N GLU A 36 -8.27 11.59 11.22
CA GLU A 36 -7.56 12.83 11.49
C GLU A 36 -6.06 12.55 11.50
N ILE A 37 -5.34 13.24 10.61
CA ILE A 37 -3.90 13.05 10.41
C ILE A 37 -3.17 14.32 10.86
N SER A 38 -2.09 14.12 11.63
CA SER A 38 -1.17 15.19 12.01
C SER A 38 0.12 15.09 11.21
N GLY A 39 0.58 16.22 10.67
CA GLY A 39 1.75 16.27 9.81
C GLY A 39 1.42 15.89 8.36
N THR A 40 2.47 15.62 7.59
CA THR A 40 2.36 15.12 6.21
C THR A 40 3.16 13.82 6.08
N TYR A 41 2.97 13.10 4.97
CA TYR A 41 3.76 11.89 4.74
C TYR A 41 5.27 12.18 4.55
N SER A 42 5.62 13.38 4.11
CA SER A 42 7.01 13.80 3.91
C SER A 42 7.61 14.47 5.16
N ASP A 43 6.78 15.06 6.01
CA ASP A 43 7.19 15.66 7.28
C ASP A 43 6.11 15.43 8.34
N ARG A 44 6.31 14.39 9.15
CA ARG A 44 5.38 14.01 10.22
C ARG A 44 5.34 15.01 11.38
N SER A 45 6.33 15.89 11.48
CA SER A 45 6.41 16.94 12.52
C SER A 45 5.76 18.25 12.08
N ALA A 46 5.34 18.38 10.83
CA ALA A 46 4.70 19.58 10.33
C ALA A 46 3.45 19.94 11.17
N PRO A 47 3.26 21.21 11.55
CA PRO A 47 2.13 21.63 12.39
C PRO A 47 0.83 21.76 11.59
N ILE A 48 0.50 20.72 10.87
CA ILE A 48 -0.69 20.64 10.01
C ILE A 48 -1.56 19.50 10.51
N LYS A 49 -2.86 19.76 10.59
CA LYS A 49 -3.88 18.73 10.84
C LYS A 49 -4.83 18.70 9.66
N SER A 50 -5.14 17.51 9.19
CA SER A 50 -6.08 17.28 8.10
C SER A 50 -7.02 16.12 8.41
N ILE A 51 -8.19 16.14 7.79
CA ILE A 51 -9.09 15.00 7.77
C ILE A 51 -8.92 14.32 6.41
N GLU A 52 -8.55 13.05 6.43
CA GLU A 52 -8.36 12.27 5.22
C GLU A 52 -9.50 11.26 5.07
N HIS A 53 -9.95 11.10 3.84
CA HIS A 53 -10.93 10.11 3.45
C HIS A 53 -10.28 9.14 2.48
N GLY A 54 -10.40 7.85 2.76
CA GLY A 54 -9.80 6.81 1.93
C GLY A 54 -10.69 5.57 1.84
N TRP A 55 -10.37 4.74 0.88
CA TRP A 55 -11.03 3.45 0.67
C TRP A 55 -9.98 2.38 0.51
N ASN A 56 -10.20 1.23 1.14
CA ASN A 56 -9.35 0.07 0.93
C ASN A 56 -9.85 -0.72 -0.28
N HIS A 57 -8.93 -1.05 -1.17
CA HIS A 57 -9.20 -1.84 -2.36
C HIS A 57 -8.42 -3.15 -2.29
N PRO A 58 -9.08 -4.31 -2.09
CA PRO A 58 -8.38 -5.60 -2.15
C PRO A 58 -7.87 -5.90 -3.56
N PHE A 59 -6.88 -6.77 -3.67
CA PHE A 59 -6.33 -7.12 -4.99
C PHE A 59 -7.35 -7.67 -5.96
N SER A 60 -8.40 -8.34 -5.49
CA SER A 60 -9.48 -8.80 -6.35
C SER A 60 -10.15 -7.66 -7.13
N GLU A 61 -10.35 -6.50 -6.50
CA GLU A 61 -10.87 -5.33 -7.19
C GLU A 61 -9.86 -4.76 -8.19
N ILE A 62 -8.61 -4.60 -7.77
CA ILE A 62 -7.54 -4.03 -8.62
C ILE A 62 -7.33 -4.89 -9.86
N ILE A 63 -7.14 -6.19 -9.67
CA ILE A 63 -6.89 -7.12 -10.77
C ILE A 63 -8.09 -7.22 -11.70
N ASN A 64 -9.30 -7.36 -11.15
CA ASN A 64 -10.50 -7.44 -11.97
C ASN A 64 -10.77 -6.15 -12.75
N ALA A 65 -10.45 -4.98 -12.19
CA ALA A 65 -10.55 -3.72 -12.91
C ALA A 65 -9.62 -3.68 -14.14
N LEU A 66 -8.39 -4.17 -14.00
CA LEU A 66 -7.45 -4.26 -15.12
C LEU A 66 -7.94 -5.24 -16.20
N LEU A 67 -8.39 -6.42 -15.79
CA LEU A 67 -8.91 -7.44 -16.70
C LEU A 67 -10.15 -6.96 -17.46
N LYS A 68 -11.07 -6.29 -16.78
CA LYS A 68 -12.28 -5.70 -17.41
C LYS A 68 -11.95 -4.66 -18.48
N LYS A 69 -10.80 -4.02 -18.37
CA LYS A 69 -10.30 -3.04 -19.34
C LYS A 69 -9.41 -3.66 -20.40
N ASN A 70 -9.42 -4.96 -20.52
CA ASN A 70 -8.63 -5.71 -21.50
C ASN A 70 -7.11 -5.46 -21.37
N LEU A 71 -6.65 -5.40 -20.12
CA LEU A 71 -5.24 -5.32 -19.77
C LEU A 71 -4.74 -6.72 -19.39
N GLN A 72 -3.76 -7.22 -20.10
CA GLN A 72 -3.11 -8.49 -19.80
C GLN A 72 -2.01 -8.26 -18.76
N ILE A 73 -2.14 -8.85 -17.59
CA ILE A 73 -1.13 -8.78 -16.54
C ILE A 73 0.07 -9.65 -16.94
N GLN A 74 1.24 -9.04 -16.99
CA GLN A 74 2.49 -9.70 -17.35
C GLN A 74 3.43 -9.90 -16.16
N LEU A 75 3.29 -9.07 -15.13
CA LEU A 75 4.14 -9.10 -13.95
C LEU A 75 3.33 -8.66 -12.73
N PHE A 76 3.47 -9.41 -11.65
CA PHE A 76 2.93 -9.07 -10.35
C PHE A 76 3.97 -9.43 -9.29
N ASN A 77 4.45 -8.44 -8.54
CA ASN A 77 5.42 -8.62 -7.46
C ASN A 77 4.85 -8.13 -6.15
N GLU A 78 5.27 -8.75 -5.06
CA GLU A 78 4.99 -8.32 -3.70
C GLU A 78 6.31 -8.17 -2.95
N PHE A 79 6.42 -7.16 -2.10
CA PHE A 79 7.65 -6.83 -1.38
C PHE A 79 7.34 -6.65 0.10
N SER A 80 8.20 -7.19 0.96
CA SER A 80 8.12 -7.06 2.42
C SER A 80 8.68 -5.74 2.95
N TYR A 81 9.01 -4.79 2.07
CA TYR A 81 9.71 -3.57 2.42
C TYR A 81 9.23 -2.35 1.66
N SER A 82 9.58 -1.17 2.19
CA SER A 82 9.47 0.13 1.53
C SER A 82 10.87 0.71 1.28
N PRO A 83 11.07 1.46 0.18
CA PRO A 83 12.35 2.13 -0.08
C PRO A 83 12.59 3.35 0.81
N TYR A 84 11.60 3.84 1.54
CA TYR A 84 11.73 5.00 2.41
C TYR A 84 10.90 4.86 3.69
N ASN A 85 11.25 5.67 4.70
CA ASN A 85 10.59 5.66 6.01
C ASN A 85 9.31 6.51 6.00
N CYS A 86 8.21 5.93 5.54
CA CYS A 86 6.94 6.64 5.34
C CYS A 86 5.87 6.31 6.38
N PHE A 87 6.08 5.32 7.24
CA PHE A 87 5.12 4.88 8.26
C PHE A 87 5.76 4.85 9.64
N ASN A 88 4.91 4.76 10.68
CA ASN A 88 5.36 4.47 12.03
C ASN A 88 5.91 3.04 12.11
N ASN A 89 6.75 2.82 13.12
CA ASN A 89 7.20 1.47 13.49
C ASN A 89 7.98 0.72 12.40
N LEU A 90 8.71 1.47 11.56
CA LEU A 90 9.62 0.90 10.57
C LEU A 90 11.07 0.95 11.08
N GLU A 91 11.88 0.01 10.64
CA GLU A 91 13.32 0.02 10.82
C GLU A 91 14.05 -0.27 9.50
N GLN A 92 15.22 0.35 9.35
CA GLN A 92 16.03 0.19 8.16
C GLN A 92 16.91 -1.06 8.28
N GLY A 93 16.85 -1.91 7.26
CA GLY A 93 17.71 -3.06 7.13
C GLY A 93 19.09 -2.71 6.56
N ALA A 94 19.98 -3.70 6.52
CA ALA A 94 21.33 -3.56 5.95
C ALA A 94 21.30 -3.25 4.44
N ASP A 95 20.22 -3.63 3.75
CA ASP A 95 19.98 -3.34 2.33
C ASP A 95 19.46 -1.91 2.06
N GLY A 96 19.28 -1.11 3.11
CA GLY A 96 18.74 0.24 3.02
C GLY A 96 17.21 0.30 2.94
N MET A 97 16.53 -0.83 2.85
CA MET A 97 15.07 -0.90 2.80
C MET A 97 14.45 -0.87 4.20
N TRP A 98 13.21 -0.44 4.27
CA TRP A 98 12.47 -0.26 5.52
C TRP A 98 11.41 -1.35 5.69
N ARG A 99 11.41 -2.02 6.84
CA ARG A 99 10.46 -3.09 7.20
C ARG A 99 9.74 -2.76 8.49
N ILE A 100 8.58 -3.35 8.69
CA ILE A 100 7.83 -3.18 9.93
C ILE A 100 8.55 -3.92 11.05
N LYS A 101 8.85 -3.21 12.16
CA LYS A 101 9.53 -3.78 13.32
C LYS A 101 8.80 -5.03 13.83
N GLY A 102 9.56 -6.10 14.00
CA GLY A 102 9.03 -7.37 14.49
C GLY A 102 8.32 -8.24 13.44
N LEU A 103 8.06 -7.73 12.24
CA LEU A 103 7.41 -8.48 11.17
C LEU A 103 8.39 -8.87 10.04
N ASP A 104 9.47 -8.14 9.86
CA ASP A 104 10.53 -8.43 8.86
C ASP A 104 9.95 -8.86 7.49
N GLU A 105 10.21 -10.10 7.08
CA GLU A 105 9.72 -10.66 5.83
C GLU A 105 8.30 -11.27 5.92
N LYS A 106 7.60 -11.08 7.04
CA LYS A 106 6.29 -11.72 7.27
C LYS A 106 5.10 -10.94 6.74
N MET A 107 5.28 -9.63 6.52
CA MET A 107 4.21 -8.73 6.12
C MET A 107 4.51 -8.12 4.76
N PRO A 108 3.60 -8.22 3.78
CA PRO A 108 3.77 -7.51 2.52
C PRO A 108 3.57 -6.01 2.74
N VAL A 109 4.46 -5.19 2.18
CA VAL A 109 4.48 -3.74 2.35
C VAL A 109 4.18 -3.02 1.04
N MET A 110 4.71 -3.52 -0.08
CA MET A 110 4.50 -2.94 -1.41
C MET A 110 4.16 -4.02 -2.43
N TYR A 111 3.65 -3.58 -3.56
CA TYR A 111 3.44 -4.42 -4.74
C TYR A 111 3.76 -3.67 -6.01
N SER A 112 3.98 -4.39 -7.10
CA SER A 112 4.02 -3.82 -8.44
C SER A 112 3.28 -4.70 -9.43
N ILE A 113 2.60 -4.06 -10.39
CA ILE A 113 1.90 -4.72 -11.49
C ILE A 113 2.35 -4.09 -12.79
N LYS A 114 2.68 -4.93 -13.77
CA LYS A 114 2.82 -4.52 -15.17
C LYS A 114 1.75 -5.21 -15.99
N ALA A 115 1.05 -4.44 -16.80
CA ALA A 115 0.06 -4.97 -17.71
C ALA A 115 0.14 -4.29 -19.08
N VAL A 116 -0.32 -4.98 -20.11
CA VAL A 116 -0.32 -4.48 -21.49
C VAL A 116 -1.75 -4.45 -22.03
N LYS A 117 -2.12 -3.32 -22.60
CA LYS A 117 -3.42 -3.16 -23.24
C LYS A 117 -3.51 -4.05 -24.48
N GLN A 118 -4.47 -4.94 -24.49
CA GLN A 118 -4.79 -5.76 -25.66
C GLN A 118 -5.66 -4.97 -26.64
N LEU A 119 -5.47 -5.25 -27.90
CA LEU A 119 -6.25 -4.65 -28.97
C LEU A 119 -7.61 -5.31 -29.13
#